data_639468f1850aa119340225dc1c5cb1dd
#
_entry.id   639468f1850aa119340225dc1c5cb1dd
#
_cell.length_a   1.000
_cell.length_b   1.000
_cell.length_c   1.000
_cell.angle_alpha   90.00
_cell.angle_beta   90.00
_cell.angle_gamma   90.00
#
_symmetry.space_group_name_H-M   'P 1'
#
loop_
_entity.id
_entity.type
_entity.pdbx_description
1 polymer ?
#
loop_
_entity_poly.entity_id
_entity_poly.type
_entity_poly.pdbx_seq_one_letter_code
_entity_poly.pdbx_strand_id
1 'polypeptide(L)'
;MKLAVYGKGGIGKSTTSCNISIALAKRGKKVLQIGCDPKHDSTFTLTGFLIPTIIDTLQSKDYHYEDVWPEDVIYQGYGNVDCVEAGGPPAGAGCGGYVVGETVKLLKELNAFYEYDIILFDVLGDVVCGGFAAPLNYADYCIIVTDNGFDALFAANRIAASVREKARIHPLRLAGLIGNRTSKRDLIDKYVEACPMPVLEVLPLIEDIRISRVKGKTLFEMADKEYGAVDTNPNSKHETSGLGSVEGEKASSLLYICDYYLNIADQLLTEPEGVVPRELSDRDLFTLLSDFYLNAPSLNGIVSSVSSDASGNETNLSSKKSEKETNFFLV
;
A
#
# COMPACT_ATOMS: atom_id res chain seq x y z
N MET A 1 8.64 2.34 -17.18
CA MET A 1 8.90 1.75 -15.84
C MET A 1 7.65 1.11 -15.31
N LYS A 2 7.77 -0.07 -14.68
CA LYS A 2 6.63 -0.81 -14.13
C LYS A 2 6.83 -1.01 -12.63
N LEU A 3 5.86 -0.56 -11.84
CA LEU A 3 5.88 -0.56 -10.38
C LEU A 3 4.82 -1.53 -9.84
N ALA A 4 5.16 -2.32 -8.83
CA ALA A 4 4.18 -3.13 -8.10
C ALA A 4 4.16 -2.72 -6.63
N VAL A 5 2.98 -2.32 -6.12
CA VAL A 5 2.78 -1.85 -4.76
C VAL A 5 2.19 -2.95 -3.90
N TYR A 6 2.92 -3.35 -2.88
CA TYR A 6 2.57 -4.41 -1.94
C TYR A 6 2.50 -3.90 -0.50
N GLY A 7 1.92 -4.67 0.39
CA GLY A 7 1.83 -4.37 1.83
C GLY A 7 0.64 -5.04 2.46
N LYS A 8 0.54 -5.03 3.79
CA LYS A 8 -0.52 -5.66 4.56
C LYS A 8 -1.93 -5.22 4.09
N GLY A 9 -2.89 -6.11 4.17
CA GLY A 9 -4.31 -5.77 3.95
C GLY A 9 -4.75 -4.59 4.83
N GLY A 10 -5.43 -3.60 4.23
CA GLY A 10 -5.91 -2.41 4.94
C GLY A 10 -4.86 -1.35 5.28
N ILE A 11 -3.60 -1.52 4.89
CA ILE A 11 -2.51 -0.56 5.18
C ILE A 11 -2.62 0.77 4.40
N GLY A 12 -3.50 0.83 3.40
CA GLY A 12 -3.70 2.01 2.56
C GLY A 12 -3.00 1.97 1.21
N LYS A 13 -2.63 0.77 0.70
CA LYS A 13 -1.98 0.61 -0.61
C LYS A 13 -2.69 1.36 -1.73
N SER A 14 -3.98 1.10 -1.94
CA SER A 14 -4.74 1.70 -3.06
C SER A 14 -4.79 3.22 -2.97
N THR A 15 -4.94 3.78 -1.77
CA THR A 15 -4.87 5.24 -1.57
C THR A 15 -3.48 5.77 -1.90
N THR A 16 -2.43 5.07 -1.45
CA THR A 16 -1.03 5.42 -1.74
C THR A 16 -0.76 5.31 -3.24
N SER A 17 -1.18 4.21 -3.89
CA SER A 17 -1.04 3.97 -5.33
C SER A 17 -1.68 5.08 -6.16
N CYS A 18 -2.95 5.45 -5.86
CA CYS A 18 -3.64 6.52 -6.58
C CYS A 18 -2.91 7.87 -6.47
N ASN A 19 -2.43 8.23 -5.29
CA ASN A 19 -1.73 9.50 -5.12
C ASN A 19 -0.31 9.48 -5.72
N ILE A 20 0.40 8.35 -5.71
CA ILE A 20 1.67 8.18 -6.45
C ILE A 20 1.41 8.32 -7.96
N SER A 21 0.36 7.71 -8.49
CA SER A 21 0.00 7.81 -9.91
C SER A 21 -0.25 9.25 -10.34
N ILE A 22 -0.98 10.03 -9.52
CA ILE A 22 -1.21 11.47 -9.76
C ILE A 22 0.12 12.25 -9.67
N ALA A 23 0.95 11.99 -8.65
CA ALA A 23 2.23 12.66 -8.49
C ALA A 23 3.14 12.43 -9.71
N LEU A 24 3.20 11.20 -10.22
CA LEU A 24 3.94 10.85 -11.43
C LEU A 24 3.36 11.56 -12.68
N ALA A 25 2.01 11.60 -12.81
CA ALA A 25 1.34 12.32 -13.89
C ALA A 25 1.60 13.83 -13.81
N LYS A 26 1.62 14.43 -12.62
CA LYS A 26 2.01 15.84 -12.39
C LYS A 26 3.48 16.11 -12.75
N ARG A 27 4.34 15.09 -12.82
CA ARG A 27 5.72 15.15 -13.35
C ARG A 27 5.78 14.88 -14.86
N GLY A 28 4.65 14.92 -15.55
CA GLY A 28 4.55 14.80 -17.02
C GLY A 28 4.66 13.37 -17.54
N LYS A 29 4.44 12.35 -16.69
CA LYS A 29 4.45 10.95 -17.14
C LYS A 29 3.07 10.49 -17.53
N LYS A 30 2.96 9.71 -18.62
CA LYS A 30 1.77 8.98 -19.01
C LYS A 30 1.66 7.74 -18.11
N VAL A 31 0.64 7.69 -17.24
CA VAL A 31 0.52 6.68 -16.18
C VAL A 31 -0.70 5.80 -16.41
N LEU A 32 -0.51 4.47 -16.31
CA LEU A 32 -1.58 3.48 -16.22
C LEU A 32 -1.57 2.86 -14.83
N GLN A 33 -2.67 2.95 -14.10
CA GLN A 33 -2.87 2.19 -12.85
C GLN A 33 -3.72 0.97 -13.10
N ILE A 34 -3.22 -0.21 -12.71
CA ILE A 34 -3.93 -1.50 -12.81
C ILE A 34 -4.25 -1.99 -11.40
N GLY A 35 -5.54 -2.02 -11.05
CA GLY A 35 -6.03 -2.63 -9.83
C GLY A 35 -6.04 -4.16 -9.95
N CYS A 36 -5.37 -4.83 -9.03
CA CYS A 36 -5.24 -6.29 -9.00
C CYS A 36 -5.99 -6.92 -7.81
N ASP A 37 -6.89 -6.18 -7.17
CA ASP A 37 -7.72 -6.68 -6.07
C ASP A 37 -9.07 -7.17 -6.62
N PRO A 38 -9.53 -8.38 -6.30
CA PRO A 38 -10.88 -8.86 -6.66
C PRO A 38 -12.03 -7.93 -6.24
N LYS A 39 -11.82 -7.05 -5.26
CA LYS A 39 -12.81 -6.02 -4.88
C LYS A 39 -12.97 -4.90 -5.92
N HIS A 40 -12.08 -4.80 -6.90
CA HIS A 40 -12.04 -3.80 -7.98
C HIS A 40 -12.32 -2.37 -7.52
N ASP A 41 -11.71 -1.96 -6.40
CA ASP A 41 -11.86 -0.64 -5.81
C ASP A 41 -10.52 0.14 -5.74
N SER A 42 -9.50 -0.35 -6.42
CA SER A 42 -8.17 0.24 -6.43
C SER A 42 -8.16 1.63 -7.07
N THR A 43 -8.85 1.78 -8.21
CA THR A 43 -8.87 3.00 -9.00
C THR A 43 -10.02 3.94 -8.63
N PHE A 44 -10.85 3.57 -7.66
CA PHE A 44 -12.07 4.29 -7.28
C PHE A 44 -11.85 5.78 -6.99
N THR A 45 -10.76 6.15 -6.31
CA THR A 45 -10.48 7.55 -6.00
C THR A 45 -9.93 8.34 -7.20
N LEU A 46 -9.45 7.66 -8.24
CA LEU A 46 -9.05 8.29 -9.50
C LEU A 46 -10.25 8.56 -10.41
N THR A 47 -11.17 7.61 -10.49
CA THR A 47 -12.30 7.66 -11.42
C THR A 47 -13.57 8.27 -10.80
N GLY A 48 -13.70 8.20 -9.47
CA GLY A 48 -14.89 8.64 -8.74
C GLY A 48 -16.06 7.64 -8.76
N PHE A 49 -15.90 6.50 -9.43
CA PHE A 49 -16.86 5.40 -9.50
C PHE A 49 -16.14 4.07 -9.66
N LEU A 50 -16.85 2.95 -9.45
CA LEU A 50 -16.30 1.62 -9.70
C LEU A 50 -16.38 1.33 -11.20
N ILE A 51 -15.23 1.23 -11.85
CA ILE A 51 -15.15 0.90 -13.27
C ILE A 51 -15.40 -0.60 -13.50
N PRO A 52 -15.95 -1.02 -14.66
CA PRO A 52 -16.02 -2.42 -15.05
C PRO A 52 -14.64 -3.09 -15.03
N THR A 53 -14.60 -4.35 -14.64
CA THR A 53 -13.35 -5.12 -14.63
C THR A 53 -13.07 -5.74 -15.98
N ILE A 54 -11.82 -6.13 -16.21
CA ILE A 54 -11.42 -6.94 -17.39
C ILE A 54 -12.28 -8.22 -17.45
N ILE A 55 -12.51 -8.88 -16.32
CA ILE A 55 -13.32 -10.10 -16.29
C ILE A 55 -14.77 -9.81 -16.67
N ASP A 56 -15.39 -8.73 -16.18
CA ASP A 56 -16.75 -8.35 -16.53
C ASP A 56 -16.86 -8.06 -18.03
N THR A 57 -15.88 -7.35 -18.59
CA THR A 57 -15.83 -7.03 -20.02
C THR A 57 -15.67 -8.31 -20.85
N LEU A 58 -14.75 -9.19 -20.51
CA LEU A 58 -14.55 -10.46 -21.22
C LEU A 58 -15.81 -11.35 -21.14
N GLN A 59 -16.47 -11.40 -19.98
CA GLN A 59 -17.73 -12.14 -19.84
C GLN A 59 -18.84 -11.57 -20.74
N SER A 60 -18.95 -10.23 -20.84
CA SER A 60 -19.95 -9.58 -21.70
C SER A 60 -19.70 -9.82 -23.20
N LYS A 61 -18.49 -10.20 -23.57
CA LYS A 61 -18.04 -10.51 -24.94
C LYS A 61 -17.86 -12.02 -25.17
N ASP A 62 -18.46 -12.88 -24.32
CA ASP A 62 -18.31 -14.35 -24.38
C ASP A 62 -16.84 -14.82 -24.46
N TYR A 63 -15.91 -14.07 -23.83
CA TYR A 63 -14.45 -14.28 -23.85
C TYR A 63 -13.81 -14.16 -25.24
N HIS A 64 -14.45 -13.45 -26.17
CA HIS A 64 -13.87 -13.11 -27.46
C HIS A 64 -12.96 -11.88 -27.32
N TYR A 65 -11.66 -12.10 -27.22
CA TYR A 65 -10.64 -11.05 -27.04
C TYR A 65 -10.60 -10.07 -28.21
N GLU A 66 -10.87 -10.58 -29.45
CA GLU A 66 -10.93 -9.83 -30.68
C GLU A 66 -12.03 -8.75 -30.72
N ASP A 67 -13.05 -8.89 -29.86
CA ASP A 67 -14.16 -7.95 -29.75
C ASP A 67 -13.97 -6.92 -28.66
N VAL A 68 -12.82 -6.94 -27.94
CA VAL A 68 -12.48 -5.99 -26.87
C VAL A 68 -11.62 -4.87 -27.44
N TRP A 69 -12.05 -3.64 -27.22
CA TRP A 69 -11.33 -2.43 -27.60
C TRP A 69 -10.72 -1.75 -26.37
N PRO A 70 -9.68 -0.91 -26.52
CA PRO A 70 -9.09 -0.16 -25.41
C PRO A 70 -10.14 0.60 -24.59
N GLU A 71 -11.13 1.20 -25.23
CA GLU A 71 -12.18 2.00 -24.62
C GLU A 71 -13.16 1.17 -23.76
N ASP A 72 -13.19 -0.14 -23.96
CA ASP A 72 -14.01 -1.04 -23.15
C ASP A 72 -13.41 -1.29 -21.77
N VAL A 73 -12.08 -1.11 -21.62
CA VAL A 73 -11.31 -1.56 -20.44
C VAL A 73 -10.44 -0.49 -19.81
N ILE A 74 -10.11 0.58 -20.52
CA ILE A 74 -9.26 1.67 -20.03
C ILE A 74 -10.13 2.90 -19.79
N TYR A 75 -10.16 3.37 -18.54
CA TYR A 75 -10.98 4.49 -18.09
C TYR A 75 -10.06 5.63 -17.64
N GLN A 76 -10.32 6.83 -18.15
CA GLN A 76 -9.57 8.00 -17.74
C GLN A 76 -9.99 8.45 -16.33
N GLY A 77 -9.03 8.55 -15.44
CA GLY A 77 -9.18 9.09 -14.09
C GLY A 77 -8.70 10.54 -13.99
N TYR A 78 -8.77 11.07 -12.76
CA TYR A 78 -8.26 12.40 -12.44
C TYR A 78 -6.77 12.54 -12.79
N GLY A 79 -6.35 13.74 -13.21
CA GLY A 79 -4.95 14.06 -13.53
C GLY A 79 -4.42 13.33 -14.76
N ASN A 80 -5.29 12.88 -15.68
CA ASN A 80 -4.95 12.09 -16.86
C ASN A 80 -4.23 10.77 -16.54
N VAL A 81 -4.54 10.17 -15.39
CA VAL A 81 -4.15 8.81 -15.07
C VAL A 81 -5.16 7.85 -15.67
N ASP A 82 -4.72 6.94 -16.53
CA ASP A 82 -5.57 5.89 -17.06
C ASP A 82 -5.67 4.72 -16.08
N CYS A 83 -6.84 4.11 -16.01
CA CYS A 83 -7.25 3.16 -14.97
C CYS A 83 -7.79 1.87 -15.60
N VAL A 84 -7.36 0.74 -15.04
CA VAL A 84 -7.86 -0.60 -15.36
C VAL A 84 -8.08 -1.35 -14.05
N GLU A 85 -9.19 -2.09 -13.95
CA GLU A 85 -9.40 -3.06 -12.86
C GLU A 85 -9.41 -4.48 -13.43
N ALA A 86 -8.52 -5.32 -12.92
CA ALA A 86 -8.43 -6.73 -13.34
C ALA A 86 -9.68 -7.51 -12.95
N GLY A 87 -10.20 -7.24 -11.75
CA GLY A 87 -11.29 -8.00 -11.15
C GLY A 87 -10.80 -9.27 -10.46
N GLY A 88 -11.72 -10.16 -10.19
CA GLY A 88 -11.44 -11.45 -9.56
C GLY A 88 -12.16 -12.60 -10.28
N PRO A 89 -11.66 -13.83 -10.14
CA PRO A 89 -12.38 -14.99 -10.63
C PRO A 89 -13.70 -15.14 -9.87
N PRO A 90 -14.72 -15.76 -10.48
CA PRO A 90 -15.92 -16.13 -9.76
C PRO A 90 -15.60 -16.96 -8.51
N ALA A 91 -16.42 -16.86 -7.48
CA ALA A 91 -16.19 -17.57 -6.22
C ALA A 91 -16.01 -19.08 -6.45
N GLY A 92 -14.88 -19.62 -6.01
CA GLY A 92 -14.52 -21.04 -6.19
C GLY A 92 -13.93 -21.40 -7.56
N ALA A 93 -13.76 -20.45 -8.48
CA ALA A 93 -13.33 -20.71 -9.86
C ALA A 93 -11.94 -20.13 -10.19
N GLY A 94 -10.90 -20.49 -9.46
CA GLY A 94 -9.52 -20.15 -9.85
C GLY A 94 -8.79 -19.21 -8.88
N CYS A 95 -7.67 -18.67 -9.34
CA CYS A 95 -6.76 -17.83 -8.56
C CYS A 95 -6.69 -16.42 -9.16
N GLY A 96 -6.69 -15.38 -8.30
CA GLY A 96 -6.56 -13.98 -8.72
C GLY A 96 -5.33 -13.70 -9.59
N GLY A 97 -4.25 -14.45 -9.42
CA GLY A 97 -3.06 -14.29 -10.24
C GLY A 97 -3.24 -14.68 -11.71
N TYR A 98 -4.15 -15.61 -12.00
CA TYR A 98 -4.54 -15.89 -13.37
C TYR A 98 -5.18 -14.68 -14.03
N VAL A 99 -6.09 -14.01 -13.29
CA VAL A 99 -6.77 -12.80 -13.78
C VAL A 99 -5.80 -11.68 -14.10
N VAL A 100 -4.79 -11.46 -13.25
CA VAL A 100 -3.73 -10.47 -13.53
C VAL A 100 -2.94 -10.84 -14.80
N GLY A 101 -2.65 -12.13 -15.00
CA GLY A 101 -1.99 -12.62 -16.21
C GLY A 101 -2.82 -12.35 -17.46
N GLU A 102 -4.12 -12.64 -17.45
CA GLU A 102 -5.03 -12.35 -18.55
C GLU A 102 -5.19 -10.86 -18.80
N THR A 103 -5.24 -10.05 -17.75
CA THR A 103 -5.27 -8.58 -17.86
C THR A 103 -4.03 -8.05 -18.61
N VAL A 104 -2.83 -8.49 -18.22
CA VAL A 104 -1.60 -8.06 -18.89
C VAL A 104 -1.53 -8.56 -20.33
N LYS A 105 -2.01 -9.80 -20.59
CA LYS A 105 -2.08 -10.37 -21.93
C LYS A 105 -2.99 -9.52 -22.83
N LEU A 106 -4.22 -9.24 -22.38
CA LEU A 106 -5.18 -8.41 -23.11
C LEU A 106 -4.61 -7.02 -23.41
N LEU A 107 -4.06 -6.33 -22.41
CA LEU A 107 -3.48 -5.00 -22.59
C LEU A 107 -2.28 -4.98 -23.58
N LYS A 108 -1.53 -6.08 -23.66
CA LYS A 108 -0.47 -6.24 -24.68
C LYS A 108 -1.05 -6.46 -26.08
N GLU A 109 -2.08 -7.29 -26.22
CA GLU A 109 -2.78 -7.52 -27.49
C GLU A 109 -3.41 -6.24 -28.03
N LEU A 110 -3.95 -5.40 -27.13
CA LEU A 110 -4.45 -4.07 -27.46
C LEU A 110 -3.35 -3.02 -27.72
N ASN A 111 -2.07 -3.40 -27.63
CA ASN A 111 -0.90 -2.51 -27.65
C ASN A 111 -0.87 -1.42 -26.55
N ALA A 112 -1.88 -1.37 -25.69
CA ALA A 112 -2.01 -0.37 -24.63
C ALA A 112 -0.85 -0.44 -23.61
N PHE A 113 -0.33 -1.64 -23.34
CA PHE A 113 0.75 -1.85 -22.36
C PHE A 113 2.06 -1.10 -22.69
N TYR A 114 2.26 -0.72 -23.96
CA TYR A 114 3.48 -0.07 -24.44
C TYR A 114 3.35 1.45 -24.57
N GLU A 115 2.15 1.99 -24.36
CA GLU A 115 1.88 3.41 -24.56
C GLU A 115 2.17 4.30 -23.34
N TYR A 116 2.50 3.67 -22.20
CA TYR A 116 2.67 4.36 -20.93
C TYR A 116 4.14 4.44 -20.51
N ASP A 117 4.52 5.60 -19.95
CA ASP A 117 5.83 5.77 -19.32
C ASP A 117 5.90 4.94 -18.03
N ILE A 118 4.79 4.92 -17.28
CA ILE A 118 4.66 4.23 -16.00
C ILE A 118 3.43 3.32 -16.02
N ILE A 119 3.62 2.07 -15.59
CA ILE A 119 2.53 1.16 -15.26
C ILE A 119 2.64 0.83 -13.78
N LEU A 120 1.58 1.10 -13.00
CA LEU A 120 1.52 0.83 -11.58
C LEU A 120 0.49 -0.26 -11.29
N PHE A 121 0.96 -1.38 -10.74
CA PHE A 121 0.11 -2.46 -10.24
C PHE A 121 -0.19 -2.23 -8.77
N ASP A 122 -1.45 -1.99 -8.41
CA ASP A 122 -1.92 -1.98 -7.02
C ASP A 122 -2.35 -3.39 -6.63
N VAL A 123 -1.55 -4.06 -5.81
CA VAL A 123 -1.67 -5.49 -5.56
C VAL A 123 -2.41 -5.77 -4.26
N LEU A 124 -3.30 -6.78 -4.28
CA LEU A 124 -4.01 -7.24 -3.11
C LEU A 124 -3.06 -7.82 -2.05
N GLY A 125 -3.28 -7.41 -0.80
CA GLY A 125 -2.88 -8.12 0.41
C GLY A 125 -1.39 -8.29 0.68
N ASP A 126 -1.15 -9.10 1.67
CA ASP A 126 0.10 -9.25 2.41
C ASP A 126 0.76 -10.62 2.19
N VAL A 127 0.10 -11.53 1.52
CA VAL A 127 0.63 -12.88 1.32
C VAL A 127 0.91 -13.12 -0.14
N VAL A 128 2.15 -13.39 -0.41
CA VAL A 128 2.61 -13.75 -1.75
C VAL A 128 2.36 -15.25 -1.96
N CYS A 129 1.10 -15.64 -2.18
CA CYS A 129 0.85 -16.92 -2.83
C CYS A 129 1.25 -16.81 -4.31
N GLY A 130 1.45 -17.95 -4.98
CA GLY A 130 1.87 -17.98 -6.39
C GLY A 130 1.04 -17.06 -7.30
N GLY A 131 -0.25 -16.87 -6.99
CA GLY A 131 -1.14 -15.99 -7.74
C GLY A 131 -0.89 -14.51 -7.51
N PHE A 132 -0.69 -14.09 -6.28
CA PHE A 132 -0.42 -12.68 -5.96
C PHE A 132 1.02 -12.25 -6.28
N ALA A 133 1.90 -13.20 -6.57
CA ALA A 133 3.22 -12.91 -7.13
C ALA A 133 3.19 -12.60 -8.63
N ALA A 134 2.05 -12.76 -9.32
CA ALA A 134 1.96 -12.52 -10.75
C ALA A 134 2.40 -11.11 -11.18
N PRO A 135 2.00 -10.00 -10.51
CA PRO A 135 2.48 -8.67 -10.85
C PRO A 135 4.01 -8.52 -10.78
N LEU A 136 4.70 -9.24 -9.88
CA LEU A 136 6.16 -9.21 -9.78
C LEU A 136 6.87 -9.79 -11.02
N ASN A 137 6.16 -10.58 -11.84
CA ASN A 137 6.72 -11.09 -13.10
C ASN A 137 6.76 -10.01 -14.20
N TYR A 138 6.01 -8.93 -14.00
CA TYR A 138 5.89 -7.85 -14.99
C TYR A 138 6.51 -6.54 -14.50
N ALA A 139 6.76 -6.39 -13.20
CA ALA A 139 7.29 -5.19 -12.61
C ALA A 139 8.83 -5.11 -12.73
N ASP A 140 9.32 -3.89 -12.91
CA ASP A 140 10.74 -3.55 -12.81
C ASP A 140 11.11 -3.31 -11.34
N TYR A 141 10.18 -2.67 -10.59
CA TYR A 141 10.36 -2.34 -9.18
C TYR A 141 9.15 -2.73 -8.33
N CYS A 142 9.44 -3.15 -7.10
CA CYS A 142 8.46 -3.33 -6.03
C CYS A 142 8.55 -2.18 -5.03
N ILE A 143 7.41 -1.71 -4.53
CA ILE A 143 7.29 -0.78 -3.41
C ILE A 143 6.55 -1.51 -2.30
N ILE A 144 7.05 -1.42 -1.07
CA ILE A 144 6.41 -1.99 0.11
C ILE A 144 5.78 -0.86 0.92
N VAL A 145 4.45 -0.93 1.15
CA VAL A 145 3.74 -0.04 2.06
C VAL A 145 3.55 -0.75 3.40
N THR A 146 4.02 -0.12 4.47
CA THR A 146 3.94 -0.63 5.85
C THR A 146 3.50 0.47 6.80
N ASP A 147 3.30 0.15 8.07
CA ASP A 147 3.26 1.11 9.15
C ASP A 147 4.28 0.75 10.25
N ASN A 148 4.30 1.48 11.34
CA ASN A 148 5.20 1.23 12.47
C ASN A 148 4.67 0.14 13.41
N GLY A 149 3.98 -0.88 12.87
CA GLY A 149 3.35 -1.96 13.62
C GLY A 149 3.93 -3.33 13.31
N PHE A 150 3.81 -4.23 14.30
CA PHE A 150 4.32 -5.61 14.22
C PHE A 150 3.84 -6.34 12.96
N ASP A 151 2.52 -6.44 12.76
CA ASP A 151 1.95 -7.22 11.67
C ASP A 151 2.30 -6.66 10.29
N ALA A 152 2.42 -5.33 10.17
CA ALA A 152 2.74 -4.69 8.91
C ALA A 152 4.20 -4.93 8.51
N LEU A 153 5.12 -4.88 9.48
CA LEU A 153 6.53 -5.21 9.26
C LEU A 153 6.75 -6.71 9.04
N PHE A 154 5.94 -7.57 9.68
CA PHE A 154 5.95 -9.00 9.39
C PHE A 154 5.55 -9.26 7.93
N ALA A 155 4.48 -8.63 7.45
CA ALA A 155 4.08 -8.70 6.05
C ALA A 155 5.15 -8.12 5.11
N ALA A 156 5.75 -6.98 5.46
CA ALA A 156 6.84 -6.37 4.70
C ALA A 156 8.03 -7.33 4.52
N ASN A 157 8.41 -8.05 5.56
CA ASN A 157 9.47 -9.05 5.50
C ASN A 157 9.14 -10.23 4.58
N ARG A 158 7.88 -10.68 4.56
CA ARG A 158 7.41 -11.72 3.62
C ARG A 158 7.44 -11.26 2.17
N ILE A 159 7.05 -9.99 1.93
CA ILE A 159 7.13 -9.39 0.60
C ILE A 159 8.60 -9.26 0.17
N ALA A 160 9.49 -8.81 1.06
CA ALA A 160 10.92 -8.74 0.80
C ALA A 160 11.51 -10.10 0.39
N ALA A 161 11.13 -11.19 1.08
CA ALA A 161 11.51 -12.55 0.72
C ALA A 161 11.06 -12.91 -0.71
N SER A 162 9.84 -12.53 -1.08
CA SER A 162 9.30 -12.81 -2.41
C SER A 162 9.99 -12.00 -3.51
N VAL A 163 10.30 -10.73 -3.25
CA VAL A 163 11.09 -9.90 -4.18
C VAL A 163 12.48 -10.53 -4.38
N ARG A 164 13.15 -10.96 -3.30
CA ARG A 164 14.45 -11.63 -3.38
C ARG A 164 14.39 -12.92 -4.19
N GLU A 165 13.36 -13.74 -3.98
CA GLU A 165 13.18 -14.97 -4.75
C GLU A 165 12.99 -14.67 -6.24
N LYS A 166 12.12 -13.72 -6.58
CA LYS A 166 11.86 -13.31 -7.96
C LYS A 166 13.07 -12.65 -8.62
N ALA A 167 13.85 -11.88 -7.89
CA ALA A 167 15.06 -11.23 -8.37
C ALA A 167 16.14 -12.20 -8.89
N ARG A 168 16.02 -13.50 -8.61
CA ARG A 168 16.92 -14.55 -9.12
C ARG A 168 16.69 -14.84 -10.61
N ILE A 169 15.46 -14.62 -11.11
CA ILE A 169 15.03 -15.00 -12.46
C ILE A 169 14.46 -13.82 -13.26
N HIS A 170 14.22 -12.68 -12.62
CA HIS A 170 13.71 -11.44 -13.22
C HIS A 170 14.55 -10.24 -12.79
N PRO A 171 14.64 -9.18 -13.60
CA PRO A 171 15.36 -7.97 -13.23
C PRO A 171 14.66 -7.12 -12.17
N LEU A 172 13.75 -7.70 -11.42
CA LEU A 172 12.99 -7.05 -10.35
C LEU A 172 13.91 -6.56 -9.23
N ARG A 173 13.65 -5.34 -8.75
CA ARG A 173 14.30 -4.74 -7.59
C ARG A 173 13.26 -4.17 -6.62
N LEU A 174 13.62 -4.03 -5.35
CA LEU A 174 12.86 -3.25 -4.40
C LEU A 174 13.27 -1.79 -4.52
N ALA A 175 12.34 -0.91 -4.95
CA ALA A 175 12.57 0.54 -5.00
C ALA A 175 12.68 1.12 -3.59
N GLY A 176 11.84 0.65 -2.67
CA GLY A 176 11.90 1.06 -1.28
C GLY A 176 10.62 0.77 -0.51
N LEU A 177 10.62 1.25 0.73
CA LEU A 177 9.54 1.12 1.70
C LEU A 177 8.87 2.48 1.91
N ILE A 178 7.55 2.50 2.03
CA ILE A 178 6.76 3.66 2.43
C ILE A 178 6.12 3.32 3.78
N GLY A 179 6.49 4.08 4.82
CA GLY A 179 5.77 4.08 6.09
C GLY A 179 4.46 4.85 5.91
N ASN A 180 3.32 4.23 6.16
CA ASN A 180 2.01 4.88 5.99
C ASN A 180 1.26 4.95 7.31
N ARG A 181 0.43 5.99 7.48
CA ARG A 181 -0.43 6.17 8.65
C ARG A 181 0.32 6.23 9.98
N THR A 182 1.54 6.73 9.98
CA THR A 182 2.37 6.84 11.17
C THR A 182 3.22 8.11 11.13
N SER A 183 3.37 8.74 12.28
CA SER A 183 4.37 9.80 12.51
C SER A 183 5.63 9.28 13.20
N LYS A 184 5.60 8.01 13.63
CA LYS A 184 6.73 7.31 14.25
C LYS A 184 7.40 6.42 13.22
N ARG A 185 8.71 6.38 13.25
CA ARG A 185 9.52 5.56 12.34
C ARG A 185 10.53 4.65 13.05
N ASP A 186 10.54 4.70 14.36
CA ASP A 186 11.54 4.02 15.20
C ASP A 186 11.62 2.50 14.96
N LEU A 187 10.46 1.83 14.78
CA LEU A 187 10.45 0.41 14.47
C LEU A 187 10.76 0.15 12.99
N ILE A 188 10.30 1.04 12.09
CA ILE A 188 10.67 0.99 10.67
C ILE A 188 12.19 1.13 10.52
N ASP A 189 12.80 2.09 11.21
CA ASP A 189 14.25 2.31 11.15
C ASP A 189 15.02 1.08 11.63
N LYS A 190 14.63 0.49 12.76
CA LYS A 190 15.23 -0.77 13.25
C LYS A 190 15.08 -1.92 12.26
N TYR A 191 13.91 -2.03 11.63
CA TYR A 191 13.68 -3.06 10.62
C TYR A 191 14.61 -2.85 9.41
N VAL A 192 14.73 -1.61 8.93
CA VAL A 192 15.57 -1.27 7.78
C VAL A 192 17.07 -1.40 8.10
N GLU A 193 17.50 -1.17 9.34
CA GLU A 193 18.87 -1.48 9.78
C GLU A 193 19.18 -2.98 9.65
N ALA A 194 18.23 -3.85 10.01
CA ALA A 194 18.38 -5.29 9.96
C ALA A 194 18.13 -5.90 8.57
N CYS A 195 17.23 -5.30 7.79
CA CYS A 195 16.90 -5.66 6.40
C CYS A 195 17.09 -4.43 5.49
N PRO A 196 18.34 -4.13 5.05
CA PRO A 196 18.67 -2.89 4.36
C PRO A 196 17.87 -2.68 3.08
N MET A 197 17.11 -1.57 3.06
CA MET A 197 16.34 -1.10 1.91
C MET A 197 16.10 0.42 2.01
N PRO A 198 15.90 1.13 0.89
CA PRO A 198 15.53 2.54 0.93
C PRO A 198 14.19 2.76 1.65
N VAL A 199 14.07 3.83 2.44
CA VAL A 199 12.80 4.36 2.91
C VAL A 199 12.46 5.56 2.03
N LEU A 200 11.46 5.39 1.16
CA LEU A 200 11.06 6.44 0.22
C LEU A 200 10.41 7.60 0.97
N GLU A 201 9.51 7.29 1.92
CA GLU A 201 8.84 8.30 2.70
C GLU A 201 8.13 7.70 3.93
N VAL A 202 7.79 8.55 4.91
CA VAL A 202 6.93 8.19 6.04
C VAL A 202 5.76 9.17 6.10
N LEU A 203 4.57 8.66 5.75
CA LEU A 203 3.34 9.42 5.61
C LEU A 203 2.58 9.47 6.94
N PRO A 204 2.22 10.66 7.44
CA PRO A 204 1.44 10.79 8.66
C PRO A 204 0.00 10.30 8.48
N LEU A 205 -0.65 9.97 9.59
CA LEU A 205 -2.09 9.73 9.60
C LEU A 205 -2.82 11.06 9.66
N ILE A 206 -3.46 11.45 8.54
CA ILE A 206 -4.32 12.63 8.49
C ILE A 206 -5.75 12.23 8.13
N GLU A 207 -6.73 13.02 8.59
CA GLU A 207 -8.15 12.75 8.36
C GLU A 207 -8.51 12.88 6.87
N ASP A 208 -7.84 13.75 6.13
CA ASP A 208 -8.10 13.98 4.70
C ASP A 208 -7.90 12.70 3.86
N ILE A 209 -7.04 11.78 4.29
CA ILE A 209 -6.88 10.45 3.65
C ILE A 209 -8.18 9.64 3.74
N ARG A 210 -8.89 9.68 4.88
CA ARG A 210 -10.18 9.00 5.04
C ARG A 210 -11.29 9.71 4.26
N ILE A 211 -11.31 11.04 4.33
CA ILE A 211 -12.27 11.89 3.61
C ILE A 211 -12.13 11.69 2.10
N SER A 212 -10.93 11.60 1.57
CA SER A 212 -10.66 11.37 0.14
C SER A 212 -11.33 10.09 -0.35
N ARG A 213 -11.20 9.01 0.44
CA ARG A 213 -11.83 7.71 0.11
C ARG A 213 -13.35 7.78 0.12
N VAL A 214 -13.95 8.45 1.11
CA VAL A 214 -15.41 8.65 1.19
C VAL A 214 -15.93 9.50 0.05
N LYS A 215 -15.18 10.51 -0.36
CA LYS A 215 -15.54 11.41 -1.48
C LYS A 215 -15.29 10.79 -2.86
N GLY A 216 -14.61 9.64 -2.96
CA GLY A 216 -14.16 9.07 -4.23
C GLY A 216 -13.22 10.00 -4.98
N LYS A 217 -12.28 10.67 -4.26
CA LYS A 217 -11.35 11.65 -4.82
C LYS A 217 -9.94 11.42 -4.30
N THR A 218 -8.95 11.71 -5.12
CA THR A 218 -7.55 11.74 -4.66
C THR A 218 -7.29 12.96 -3.78
N LEU A 219 -6.21 12.92 -3.00
CA LEU A 219 -5.79 14.08 -2.19
C LEU A 219 -5.45 15.27 -3.07
N PHE A 220 -4.81 15.04 -4.22
CA PHE A 220 -4.51 16.09 -5.20
C PHE A 220 -5.79 16.72 -5.79
N GLU A 221 -6.81 15.92 -6.12
CA GLU A 221 -8.07 16.47 -6.61
C GLU A 221 -8.76 17.34 -5.55
N MET A 222 -8.68 16.93 -4.29
CA MET A 222 -9.22 17.72 -3.18
C MET A 222 -8.42 19.02 -3.02
N ALA A 223 -7.09 18.95 -3.02
CA ALA A 223 -6.21 20.13 -2.90
C ALA A 223 -6.40 21.09 -4.09
N ASP A 224 -6.40 20.60 -5.33
CA ASP A 224 -6.59 21.42 -6.53
C ASP A 224 -7.94 22.15 -6.54
N LYS A 225 -9.00 21.53 -5.99
CA LYS A 225 -10.34 22.15 -5.89
C LYS A 225 -10.43 23.18 -4.78
N GLU A 226 -9.73 22.97 -3.68
CA GLU A 226 -9.83 23.82 -2.49
C GLU A 226 -8.85 25.01 -2.56
N TYR A 227 -7.65 24.81 -3.11
CA TYR A 227 -6.55 25.79 -3.09
C TYR A 227 -6.03 26.20 -4.47
N GLY A 228 -6.62 25.69 -5.55
CA GLY A 228 -6.06 25.82 -6.90
C GLY A 228 -5.03 24.75 -7.21
N ALA A 229 -4.54 24.73 -8.45
CA ALA A 229 -3.60 23.68 -8.87
C ALA A 229 -2.37 23.61 -7.96
N VAL A 230 -2.11 22.45 -7.38
CA VAL A 230 -0.93 22.21 -6.53
C VAL A 230 0.32 22.54 -7.34
N ASP A 231 1.15 23.46 -6.82
CA ASP A 231 2.42 23.82 -7.45
C ASP A 231 3.34 22.60 -7.48
N THR A 232 3.75 22.23 -8.67
CA THR A 232 4.60 21.06 -8.91
C THR A 232 6.08 21.42 -9.07
N ASN A 233 6.44 22.71 -8.86
CA ASN A 233 7.83 23.13 -8.96
C ASN A 233 8.65 22.61 -7.78
N PRO A 234 9.68 21.77 -8.00
CA PRO A 234 10.47 21.20 -6.91
C PRO A 234 11.25 22.23 -6.09
N ASN A 235 11.35 23.47 -6.57
CA ASN A 235 12.04 24.57 -5.90
C ASN A 235 11.09 25.50 -5.13
N SER A 236 9.78 25.35 -5.25
CA SER A 236 8.81 26.11 -4.46
C SER A 236 8.64 25.43 -3.10
N LYS A 237 9.27 26.00 -2.08
CA LYS A 237 8.87 25.70 -0.70
C LYS A 237 7.58 26.47 -0.46
N HIS A 238 6.48 25.78 -0.14
CA HIS A 238 5.27 26.43 0.32
C HIS A 238 5.60 27.22 1.61
N GLU A 239 5.84 28.51 1.44
CA GLU A 239 5.93 29.41 2.60
C GLU A 239 4.53 29.53 3.20
N THR A 240 4.31 28.84 4.31
CA THR A 240 3.09 28.94 5.14
C THR A 240 3.04 30.27 5.88
N SER A 241 3.23 31.38 5.19
CA SER A 241 3.13 32.70 5.78
C SER A 241 1.69 33.21 5.67
N GLY A 242 0.92 33.06 6.75
CA GLY A 242 -0.17 34.00 7.03
C GLY A 242 -1.59 33.51 7.04
N LEU A 243 -1.90 32.26 7.41
CA LEU A 243 -3.28 31.82 7.69
C LEU A 243 -3.42 31.34 9.14
N GLY A 244 -3.67 32.28 10.04
CA GLY A 244 -3.96 32.05 11.45
C GLY A 244 -5.43 31.70 11.72
N SER A 245 -5.98 30.70 11.03
CA SER A 245 -7.33 30.18 11.28
C SER A 245 -7.30 28.64 11.20
N VAL A 246 -8.28 27.97 11.81
CA VAL A 246 -8.45 26.49 11.75
C VAL A 246 -8.52 26.00 10.30
N GLU A 247 -9.00 26.82 9.36
CA GLU A 247 -9.00 26.56 7.92
C GLU A 247 -7.58 26.60 7.33
N GLY A 248 -6.70 27.48 7.82
CA GLY A 248 -5.30 27.56 7.39
C GLY A 248 -4.46 26.38 7.84
N GLU A 249 -4.69 25.83 9.05
CA GLU A 249 -4.03 24.60 9.50
C GLU A 249 -4.46 23.38 8.67
N LYS A 250 -5.73 23.34 8.27
CA LYS A 250 -6.28 22.27 7.44
C LYS A 250 -5.77 22.34 6.00
N ALA A 251 -5.69 23.55 5.43
CA ALA A 251 -5.05 23.81 4.14
C ALA A 251 -3.59 23.34 4.13
N SER A 252 -2.87 23.65 5.19
CA SER A 252 -1.49 23.24 5.38
C SER A 252 -1.32 21.72 5.38
N SER A 253 -2.23 20.94 6.01
CA SER A 253 -2.10 19.48 6.11
C SER A 253 -2.30 18.78 4.78
N LEU A 254 -3.30 19.21 3.98
CA LEU A 254 -3.63 18.60 2.69
C LEU A 254 -2.54 18.89 1.64
N LEU A 255 -2.04 20.10 1.55
CA LEU A 255 -0.92 20.44 0.65
C LEU A 255 0.35 19.70 1.08
N TYR A 256 0.64 19.66 2.38
CA TYR A 256 1.80 18.96 2.91
C TYR A 256 1.83 17.46 2.57
N ILE A 257 0.68 16.77 2.66
CA ILE A 257 0.63 15.35 2.26
C ILE A 257 0.82 15.16 0.75
N CYS A 258 0.36 16.09 -0.09
CA CYS A 258 0.63 16.05 -1.52
C CYS A 258 2.13 16.17 -1.82
N ASP A 259 2.86 17.01 -1.08
CA ASP A 259 4.32 17.16 -1.22
C ASP A 259 5.06 15.84 -0.93
N TYR A 260 4.63 15.06 0.06
CA TYR A 260 5.20 13.73 0.30
C TYR A 260 5.07 12.81 -0.93
N TYR A 261 3.91 12.80 -1.59
CA TYR A 261 3.72 11.99 -2.79
C TYR A 261 4.52 12.51 -3.99
N LEU A 262 4.70 13.83 -4.11
CA LEU A 262 5.59 14.42 -5.12
C LEU A 262 7.04 14.01 -4.86
N ASN A 263 7.50 14.02 -3.61
CA ASN A 263 8.84 13.55 -3.23
C ASN A 263 9.04 12.06 -3.57
N ILE A 264 8.04 11.21 -3.32
CA ILE A 264 8.09 9.80 -3.72
C ILE A 264 8.22 9.68 -5.24
N ALA A 265 7.42 10.46 -6.00
CA ALA A 265 7.49 10.44 -7.47
C ALA A 265 8.87 10.88 -7.97
N ASP A 266 9.45 11.92 -7.39
CA ASP A 266 10.79 12.41 -7.76
C ASP A 266 11.87 11.35 -7.51
N GLN A 267 11.83 10.66 -6.36
CA GLN A 267 12.74 9.57 -6.06
C GLN A 267 12.57 8.39 -7.04
N LEU A 268 11.34 8.05 -7.42
CA LEU A 268 11.09 6.98 -8.39
C LEU A 268 11.55 7.34 -9.79
N LEU A 269 11.47 8.63 -10.18
CA LEU A 269 11.89 9.11 -11.51
C LEU A 269 13.41 9.31 -11.65
N THR A 270 14.15 9.40 -10.56
CA THR A 270 15.62 9.44 -10.58
C THR A 270 16.25 8.07 -10.83
N GLU A 271 15.47 7.07 -11.28
CA GLU A 271 15.88 5.69 -11.50
C GLU A 271 16.53 5.10 -10.25
N PRO A 272 15.72 4.67 -9.30
CA PRO A 272 16.25 4.06 -8.09
C PRO A 272 17.11 2.87 -8.49
N GLU A 273 18.35 2.79 -7.99
CA GLU A 273 19.20 1.60 -8.21
C GLU A 273 18.46 0.34 -7.77
N GLY A 274 17.54 0.50 -6.83
CA GLY A 274 16.78 -0.55 -6.22
C GLY A 274 17.69 -1.57 -5.55
N VAL A 275 17.14 -2.35 -4.66
CA VAL A 275 17.91 -3.37 -3.95
C VAL A 275 17.28 -4.75 -4.10
N VAL A 276 18.09 -5.79 -3.98
CA VAL A 276 17.61 -7.14 -3.68
C VAL A 276 17.62 -7.27 -2.16
N PRO A 277 16.44 -7.25 -1.50
CA PRO A 277 16.40 -7.22 -0.04
C PRO A 277 16.93 -8.51 0.55
N ARG A 278 17.40 -8.42 1.81
CA ARG A 278 17.80 -9.58 2.61
C ARG A 278 16.85 -9.68 3.79
N GLU A 279 15.76 -10.39 3.59
CA GLU A 279 14.74 -10.60 4.61
C GLU A 279 15.32 -11.25 5.87
N LEU A 280 14.74 -10.94 7.01
CA LEU A 280 15.08 -11.58 8.28
C LEU A 280 14.46 -12.98 8.36
N SER A 281 15.14 -13.90 9.07
CA SER A 281 14.49 -15.14 9.49
C SER A 281 13.31 -14.83 10.41
N ASP A 282 12.34 -15.72 10.50
CA ASP A 282 11.19 -15.54 11.40
C ASP A 282 11.64 -15.29 12.84
N ARG A 283 12.65 -16.03 13.29
CA ARG A 283 13.22 -15.90 14.64
C ARG A 283 13.81 -14.51 14.85
N ASP A 284 14.63 -14.04 13.91
CA ASP A 284 15.33 -12.75 14.05
C ASP A 284 14.30 -11.60 13.99
N LEU A 285 13.30 -11.70 13.11
CA LEU A 285 12.22 -10.73 13.02
C LEU A 285 11.40 -10.68 14.32
N PHE A 286 10.98 -11.84 14.85
CA PHE A 286 10.26 -11.89 16.11
C PHE A 286 11.08 -11.33 17.27
N THR A 287 12.37 -11.64 17.33
CA THR A 287 13.28 -11.10 18.36
C THR A 287 13.36 -9.59 18.26
N LEU A 288 13.62 -9.04 17.06
CA LEU A 288 13.70 -7.60 16.83
C LEU A 288 12.40 -6.87 17.24
N LEU A 289 11.25 -7.40 16.84
CA LEU A 289 9.95 -6.80 17.13
C LEU A 289 9.58 -6.94 18.62
N SER A 290 9.85 -8.10 19.24
CA SER A 290 9.58 -8.33 20.66
C SER A 290 10.45 -7.43 21.54
N ASP A 291 11.73 -7.33 21.24
CA ASP A 291 12.67 -6.49 21.99
C ASP A 291 12.27 -5.02 21.94
N PHE A 292 11.75 -4.57 20.80
CA PHE A 292 11.24 -3.21 20.66
C PHE A 292 10.04 -2.95 21.57
N TYR A 293 9.05 -3.84 21.59
CA TYR A 293 7.83 -3.65 22.37
C TYR A 293 8.01 -3.92 23.87
N LEU A 294 8.80 -4.92 24.24
CA LEU A 294 8.98 -5.30 25.63
C LEU A 294 9.98 -4.40 26.38
N ASN A 295 10.95 -3.83 25.68
CA ASN A 295 11.97 -2.94 26.27
C ASN A 295 11.67 -1.44 26.07
N ALA A 296 10.48 -1.08 25.51
CA ALA A 296 10.09 0.31 25.35
C ALA A 296 9.87 0.98 26.75
N PRO A 297 10.49 2.11 27.05
CA PRO A 297 10.45 2.75 28.38
C PRO A 297 9.02 3.09 28.88
N SER A 298 8.05 3.17 27.97
CA SER A 298 6.66 3.54 28.30
C SER A 298 5.82 2.39 28.90
N LEU A 299 6.23 1.12 28.79
CA LEU A 299 5.49 -0.01 29.34
C LEU A 299 5.93 -0.37 30.77
N ASN A 300 7.16 -0.05 31.16
CA ASN A 300 7.63 -0.29 32.52
C ASN A 300 6.96 0.61 33.58
N GLY A 301 6.34 1.73 33.17
CA GLY A 301 5.56 2.60 34.07
C GLY A 301 4.14 2.08 34.39
N ILE A 302 3.56 1.28 33.50
CA ILE A 302 2.18 0.77 33.66
C ILE A 302 2.17 -0.53 34.49
N VAL A 303 3.20 -1.37 34.38
CA VAL A 303 3.31 -2.61 35.13
C VAL A 303 3.64 -2.33 36.62
N SER A 304 4.37 -1.27 36.92
CA SER A 304 4.66 -0.88 38.31
C SER A 304 3.49 -0.23 39.04
N SER A 305 2.50 0.35 38.33
CA SER A 305 1.30 0.92 38.96
C SER A 305 0.22 -0.12 39.23
N VAL A 306 0.21 -1.30 38.59
CA VAL A 306 -0.76 -2.38 38.83
C VAL A 306 -0.32 -3.28 39.98
N SER A 307 0.97 -3.30 40.34
CA SER A 307 1.49 -4.11 41.45
C SER A 307 1.40 -3.42 42.84
N SER A 308 1.08 -2.13 42.92
CA SER A 308 0.97 -1.38 44.16
C SER A 308 -0.43 -1.35 44.77
N ASP A 309 -1.49 -1.74 44.05
CA ASP A 309 -2.86 -1.73 44.52
C ASP A 309 -3.38 -3.10 44.93
N ALA A 310 -2.54 -4.16 44.94
CA ALA A 310 -2.95 -5.53 45.30
C ALA A 310 -2.63 -5.93 46.76
N SER A 311 -2.28 -5.00 47.65
CA SER A 311 -2.05 -5.28 49.06
C SER A 311 -3.11 -4.62 49.95
N GLY A 312 -4.30 -5.15 49.94
CA GLY A 312 -5.34 -4.69 50.86
C GLY A 312 -6.69 -5.37 50.63
N ASN A 313 -6.84 -6.57 51.10
CA ASN A 313 -7.99 -7.17 51.76
C ASN A 313 -8.04 -8.69 51.57
N GLU A 314 -7.39 -9.38 52.49
CA GLU A 314 -7.77 -10.77 52.80
C GLU A 314 -9.01 -10.76 53.69
N THR A 315 -10.15 -11.26 53.19
CA THR A 315 -11.18 -11.83 54.01
C THR A 315 -11.72 -13.10 53.33
N ASN A 316 -11.54 -14.19 54.08
CA ASN A 316 -12.10 -15.52 53.97
C ASN A 316 -13.35 -15.69 53.12
N LEU A 317 -13.33 -16.66 52.20
CA LEU A 317 -14.43 -17.61 52.01
C LEU A 317 -13.91 -18.95 51.47
N SER A 318 -14.23 -19.97 52.24
CA SER A 318 -13.89 -21.37 52.07
C SER A 318 -14.63 -22.05 50.91
N SER A 319 -13.91 -23.00 50.27
CA SER A 319 -14.41 -24.27 49.72
C SER A 319 -15.54 -24.30 48.70
N LYS A 320 -15.21 -24.69 47.46
CA LYS A 320 -15.79 -25.89 46.81
C LYS A 320 -15.01 -26.27 45.57
N LYS A 321 -14.49 -27.48 45.58
CA LYS A 321 -13.98 -28.22 44.43
C LYS A 321 -15.10 -28.52 43.44
N SER A 322 -14.84 -28.38 42.13
CA SER A 322 -15.33 -29.35 41.16
C SER A 322 -14.42 -29.32 39.92
N GLU A 323 -13.80 -30.46 39.68
CA GLU A 323 -13.10 -30.85 38.47
C GLU A 323 -14.06 -30.80 37.28
N LYS A 324 -13.57 -30.28 36.16
CA LYS A 324 -13.94 -30.75 34.82
C LYS A 324 -12.80 -30.48 33.85
N GLU A 325 -12.08 -31.53 33.53
CA GLU A 325 -11.28 -31.68 32.31
C GLU A 325 -12.15 -31.47 31.09
N THR A 326 -11.68 -30.74 30.14
CA THR A 326 -12.11 -30.93 28.77
C THR A 326 -10.93 -30.66 27.82
N ASN A 327 -10.42 -31.74 27.25
CA ASN A 327 -9.55 -31.78 26.08
C ASN A 327 -10.17 -30.99 24.96
N PHE A 328 -9.35 -30.21 24.22
CA PHE A 328 -9.64 -29.83 22.87
C PHE A 328 -8.48 -30.22 21.95
N PHE A 329 -8.84 -31.07 21.02
CA PHE A 329 -8.04 -31.67 19.96
C PHE A 329 -7.61 -30.65 18.92
N LEU A 330 -6.40 -30.84 18.42
CA LEU A 330 -5.87 -30.42 17.12
C LEU A 330 -6.73 -30.91 15.94
N VAL A 331 -7.06 -30.04 15.03
CA VAL A 331 -7.11 -30.30 13.57
C VAL A 331 -6.57 -29.07 12.86
#